data_7d2ac5bd098ef237ea307ac97d5b9371
#
_entry.id   7d2ac5bd098ef237ea307ac97d5b9371
#
_cell.length_a   1.000
_cell.length_b   1.000
_cell.length_c   1.000
_cell.angle_alpha   90.00
_cell.angle_beta   90.00
_cell.angle_gamma   90.00
#
_symmetry.space_group_name_H-M   'P 1'
#
loop_
_entity.id
_entity.type
_entity.pdbx_description
1 polymer ?
#
loop_
_entity_poly.entity_id
_entity_poly.type
_entity_poly.pdbx_seq_one_letter_code
_entity_poly.pdbx_strand_id
1 'polypeptide(L)'
;MQRLPRQIGMKNALGMMLTGRHVSAEEGMKLGFVNEVVEPDNLIEAAKNWAKQIEQCSPMSIRATKQVAYENFNEPDLEKSMKAKYSAVGELFGSEDFIEGPVAFAEKRLPNWKGK
;
A
#
# COMPACT_ATOMS: atom_id res chain seq x y z
N MET A 1 -2.47 15.11 13.00
CA MET A 1 -3.63 14.65 13.81
C MET A 1 -4.64 13.81 13.01
N GLN A 2 -4.75 13.93 11.68
CA GLN A 2 -5.77 13.21 10.89
C GLN A 2 -5.36 11.80 10.45
N ARG A 3 -4.09 11.57 10.10
CA ARG A 3 -3.61 10.26 9.60
C ARG A 3 -3.45 9.23 10.71
N LEU A 4 -2.81 9.59 11.82
CA LEU A 4 -2.45 8.66 12.89
C LEU A 4 -3.65 7.89 13.45
N PRO A 5 -4.79 8.54 13.82
CA PRO A 5 -5.96 7.80 14.31
C PRO A 5 -6.52 6.78 13.33
N ARG A 6 -6.36 7.03 12.02
CA ARG A 6 -6.81 6.11 10.97
C ARG A 6 -5.88 4.91 10.78
N GLN A 7 -4.61 5.07 11.10
CA GLN A 7 -3.62 4.00 10.97
C GLN A 7 -3.58 3.07 12.18
N ILE A 8 -3.64 3.63 13.42
CA ILE A 8 -3.41 2.87 14.65
C ILE A 8 -4.63 2.82 15.59
N GLY A 9 -5.75 3.35 15.13
CA GLY A 9 -6.99 3.46 15.93
C GLY A 9 -6.97 4.62 16.91
N MET A 10 -8.16 5.11 17.24
CA MET A 10 -8.37 6.33 18.03
C MET A 10 -7.70 6.27 19.41
N LYS A 11 -7.81 5.14 20.11
CA LYS A 11 -7.27 4.98 21.47
C LYS A 11 -5.76 5.17 21.52
N ASN A 12 -5.02 4.47 20.66
CA ASN A 12 -3.56 4.55 20.61
C ASN A 12 -3.11 5.95 20.16
N ALA A 13 -3.76 6.48 19.13
CA ALA A 13 -3.45 7.80 18.61
C ALA A 13 -3.66 8.91 19.64
N LEU A 14 -4.78 8.90 20.37
CA LEU A 14 -5.04 9.88 21.43
C LEU A 14 -4.04 9.74 22.58
N GLY A 15 -3.68 8.50 22.96
CA GLY A 15 -2.65 8.28 23.96
C GLY A 15 -1.32 8.94 23.61
N MET A 16 -0.89 8.83 22.34
CA MET A 16 0.33 9.49 21.86
C MET A 16 0.18 11.02 21.76
N MET A 17 -0.90 11.47 21.12
CA MET A 17 -1.09 12.90 20.82
C MET A 17 -1.34 13.78 22.05
N LEU A 18 -2.10 13.27 23.03
CA LEU A 18 -2.46 14.04 24.23
C LEU A 18 -1.33 14.07 25.25
N THR A 19 -0.50 13.02 25.31
CA THR A 19 0.64 12.98 26.23
C THR A 19 1.92 13.56 25.66
N GLY A 20 2.00 13.68 24.31
CA GLY A 20 3.22 14.12 23.64
C GLY A 20 4.41 13.16 23.83
N ARG A 21 4.16 11.92 24.28
CA ARG A 21 5.24 10.96 24.54
C ARG A 21 6.00 10.56 23.29
N HIS A 22 7.26 10.28 23.43
CA HIS A 22 8.06 9.68 22.38
C HIS A 22 7.69 8.20 22.21
N VAL A 23 7.75 7.73 20.97
CA VAL A 23 7.49 6.33 20.58
C VAL A 23 8.68 5.83 19.80
N SER A 24 9.22 4.67 20.18
CA SER A 24 10.33 4.06 19.46
C SER A 24 9.88 3.48 18.12
N ALA A 25 10.84 3.20 17.23
CA ALA A 25 10.55 2.58 15.93
C ALA A 25 9.89 1.19 16.09
N GLU A 26 10.35 0.40 17.07
CA GLU A 26 9.81 -0.93 17.38
C GLU A 26 8.37 -0.86 17.91
N GLU A 27 8.07 0.14 18.76
CA GLU A 27 6.70 0.39 19.18
C GLU A 27 5.84 0.84 17.99
N GLY A 28 6.36 1.70 17.12
CA GLY A 28 5.69 2.12 15.90
C GLY A 28 5.36 0.96 14.96
N MET A 29 6.25 -0.02 14.86
CA MET A 29 6.02 -1.26 14.11
C MET A 29 4.91 -2.11 14.74
N LYS A 30 4.91 -2.26 16.06
CA LYS A 30 3.84 -2.98 16.79
C LYS A 30 2.48 -2.28 16.66
N LEU A 31 2.47 -0.96 16.60
CA LEU A 31 1.26 -0.16 16.40
C LEU A 31 0.79 -0.11 14.94
N GLY A 32 1.63 -0.51 13.99
CA GLY A 32 1.26 -0.67 12.58
C GLY A 32 1.47 0.57 11.70
N PHE A 33 2.20 1.60 12.15
CA PHE A 33 2.53 2.76 11.30
C PHE A 33 4.00 2.79 10.83
N VAL A 34 4.82 1.83 11.29
CA VAL A 34 6.18 1.58 10.79
C VAL A 34 6.19 0.19 10.16
N ASN A 35 6.65 0.08 8.92
CA ASN A 35 6.65 -1.17 8.18
C ASN A 35 7.82 -2.08 8.57
N GLU A 36 9.00 -1.49 8.81
CA GLU A 36 10.23 -2.20 9.10
C GLU A 36 11.14 -1.35 9.98
N VAL A 37 11.87 -1.99 10.88
CA VAL A 37 12.89 -1.34 11.71
C VAL A 37 14.24 -1.96 11.36
N VAL A 38 15.20 -1.10 11.05
CA VAL A 38 16.56 -1.48 10.67
C VAL A 38 17.58 -0.60 11.39
N GLU A 39 18.84 -1.03 11.40
CA GLU A 39 19.94 -0.18 11.87
C GLU A 39 20.00 1.12 11.06
N PRO A 40 20.38 2.26 11.69
CA PRO A 40 20.35 3.57 11.04
C PRO A 40 21.10 3.62 9.70
N ASP A 41 22.24 2.97 9.59
CA ASP A 41 23.06 2.94 8.38
C ASP A 41 22.40 2.18 7.22
N ASN A 42 21.44 1.30 7.52
CA ASN A 42 20.74 0.48 6.54
C ASN A 42 19.39 1.07 6.09
N LEU A 43 18.98 2.22 6.65
CA LEU A 43 17.65 2.79 6.41
C LEU A 43 17.37 3.05 4.92
N ILE A 44 18.31 3.65 4.22
CA ILE A 44 18.14 3.97 2.80
C ILE A 44 18.14 2.71 1.93
N GLU A 45 18.93 1.70 2.29
CA GLU A 45 18.95 0.43 1.57
C GLU A 45 17.62 -0.32 1.76
N ALA A 46 17.10 -0.39 2.98
CA ALA A 46 15.79 -0.98 3.27
C ALA A 46 14.68 -0.28 2.49
N ALA A 47 14.66 1.06 2.47
CA ALA A 47 13.68 1.83 1.69
C ALA A 47 13.78 1.54 0.18
N LYS A 48 14.99 1.42 -0.37
CA LYS A 48 15.21 1.04 -1.77
C LYS A 48 14.74 -0.39 -2.06
N ASN A 49 14.90 -1.30 -1.11
CA ASN A 49 14.41 -2.68 -1.26
C ASN A 49 12.88 -2.74 -1.30
N TRP A 50 12.18 -1.93 -0.50
CA TRP A 50 10.73 -1.76 -0.60
C TRP A 50 10.33 -1.20 -1.98
N ALA A 51 11.03 -0.18 -2.47
CA ALA A 51 10.77 0.38 -3.80
C ALA A 51 10.97 -0.66 -4.91
N LYS A 52 12.05 -1.45 -4.87
CA LYS A 52 12.30 -2.53 -5.84
C LYS A 52 11.20 -3.59 -5.84
N GLN A 53 10.64 -3.96 -4.68
CA GLN A 53 9.51 -4.89 -4.62
C GLN A 53 8.27 -4.31 -5.31
N ILE A 54 8.01 -3.01 -5.12
CA ILE A 54 6.91 -2.31 -5.80
C ILE A 54 7.15 -2.26 -7.32
N GLU A 55 8.38 -1.98 -7.76
CA GLU A 55 8.75 -1.94 -9.18
C GLU A 55 8.60 -3.29 -9.91
N GLN A 56 8.60 -4.40 -9.17
CA GLN A 56 8.33 -5.73 -9.73
C GLN A 56 6.84 -5.97 -10.06
N CYS A 57 5.96 -5.10 -9.59
CA CYS A 57 4.52 -5.19 -9.85
C CYS A 57 4.12 -4.36 -11.08
N SER A 58 3.00 -4.74 -11.71
CA SER A 58 2.45 -3.94 -12.82
C SER A 58 2.17 -2.50 -12.39
N PRO A 59 2.67 -1.49 -13.12
CA PRO A 59 2.34 -0.08 -12.86
C PRO A 59 0.83 0.20 -12.90
N MET A 60 0.08 -0.52 -13.74
CA MET A 60 -1.37 -0.42 -13.83
C MET A 60 -2.03 -0.94 -12.55
N SER A 61 -1.58 -2.10 -12.06
CA SER A 61 -2.07 -2.68 -10.81
C SER A 61 -1.77 -1.78 -9.60
N ILE A 62 -0.57 -1.19 -9.52
CA ILE A 62 -0.20 -0.25 -8.46
C ILE A 62 -1.14 0.96 -8.45
N ARG A 63 -1.42 1.56 -9.61
CA ARG A 63 -2.34 2.71 -9.72
C ARG A 63 -3.75 2.35 -9.28
N ALA A 64 -4.28 1.22 -9.78
CA ALA A 64 -5.60 0.73 -9.41
C ALA A 64 -5.72 0.45 -7.91
N THR A 65 -4.76 -0.26 -7.33
CA THR A 65 -4.72 -0.56 -5.89
C THR A 65 -4.70 0.72 -5.05
N LYS A 66 -3.87 1.70 -5.41
CA LYS A 66 -3.81 2.98 -4.69
C LYS A 66 -5.12 3.75 -4.79
N GLN A 67 -5.73 3.85 -5.97
CA GLN A 67 -7.01 4.53 -6.14
C GLN A 67 -8.07 3.89 -5.25
N VAL A 68 -8.27 2.59 -5.36
CA VAL A 68 -9.28 1.86 -4.57
C VAL A 68 -9.04 2.04 -3.07
N ALA A 69 -7.80 1.86 -2.61
CA ALA A 69 -7.47 1.98 -1.19
C ALA A 69 -7.75 3.39 -0.64
N TYR A 70 -7.32 4.45 -1.35
CA TYR A 70 -7.49 5.82 -0.87
C TYR A 70 -8.93 6.33 -0.97
N GLU A 71 -9.66 6.03 -2.05
CA GLU A 71 -11.02 6.49 -2.22
C GLU A 71 -11.99 5.80 -1.27
N ASN A 72 -11.75 4.52 -0.93
CA ASN A 72 -12.60 3.77 -0.01
C ASN A 72 -12.19 3.84 1.46
N PHE A 73 -11.09 4.46 1.79
CA PHE A 73 -10.58 4.46 3.16
C PHE A 73 -11.58 5.02 4.20
N ASN A 74 -12.51 5.85 3.77
CA ASN A 74 -13.54 6.45 4.62
C ASN A 74 -14.97 5.97 4.32
N GLU A 75 -15.15 5.02 3.39
CA GLU A 75 -16.47 4.45 3.09
C GLU A 75 -16.72 3.28 4.07
N PRO A 76 -17.66 3.42 5.01
CA PRO A 76 -17.94 2.37 6.00
C PRO A 76 -18.76 1.20 5.42
N ASP A 77 -19.42 1.41 4.29
CA ASP A 77 -20.22 0.39 3.63
C ASP A 77 -19.38 -0.39 2.62
N LEU A 78 -19.07 -1.64 2.99
CA LEU A 78 -18.28 -2.53 2.14
C LEU A 78 -18.98 -2.84 0.81
N GLU A 79 -20.30 -3.04 0.82
CA GLU A 79 -21.04 -3.35 -0.39
C GLU A 79 -21.02 -2.19 -1.38
N LYS A 80 -21.16 -0.97 -0.88
CA LYS A 80 -21.03 0.25 -1.67
C LYS A 80 -19.61 0.41 -2.23
N SER A 81 -18.58 0.15 -1.42
CA SER A 81 -17.18 0.14 -1.86
C SER A 81 -16.94 -0.87 -2.99
N MET A 82 -17.46 -2.09 -2.85
CA MET A 82 -17.28 -3.15 -3.85
C MET A 82 -18.02 -2.88 -5.17
N LYS A 83 -19.13 -2.13 -5.12
CA LYS A 83 -19.90 -1.75 -6.31
C LYS A 83 -19.42 -0.46 -6.98
N ALA A 84 -18.54 0.29 -6.32
CA ALA A 84 -18.00 1.53 -6.86
C ALA A 84 -17.16 1.29 -8.12
N LYS A 85 -17.16 2.25 -9.02
CA LYS A 85 -16.38 2.20 -10.27
C LYS A 85 -15.14 3.07 -10.10
N TYR A 86 -14.00 2.50 -10.38
CA TYR A 86 -12.69 3.17 -10.30
C TYR A 86 -12.07 3.22 -11.69
N SER A 87 -11.67 4.39 -12.16
CA SER A 87 -11.09 4.56 -13.50
C SER A 87 -9.84 3.72 -13.71
N ALA A 88 -8.91 3.73 -12.73
CA ALA A 88 -7.68 2.96 -12.82
C ALA A 88 -7.91 1.43 -12.83
N VAL A 89 -9.01 0.94 -12.22
CA VAL A 89 -9.40 -0.47 -12.31
C VAL A 89 -9.90 -0.80 -13.72
N GLY A 90 -10.70 0.10 -14.31
CA GLY A 90 -11.14 -0.04 -15.71
C GLY A 90 -9.97 -0.04 -16.68
N GLU A 91 -9.01 0.86 -16.50
CA GLU A 91 -7.77 0.92 -17.29
C GLU A 91 -6.93 -0.36 -17.12
N LEU A 92 -6.80 -0.88 -15.89
CA LEU A 92 -6.09 -2.13 -15.63
C LEU A 92 -6.69 -3.31 -16.40
N PHE A 93 -8.02 -3.48 -16.35
CA PHE A 93 -8.69 -4.58 -17.06
C PHE A 93 -8.55 -4.50 -18.59
N GLY A 94 -8.36 -3.31 -19.14
CA GLY A 94 -8.12 -3.08 -20.56
C GLY A 94 -6.64 -3.11 -20.97
N SER A 95 -5.71 -3.30 -20.03
CA SER A 95 -4.27 -3.16 -20.25
C SER A 95 -3.59 -4.46 -20.74
N GLU A 96 -2.44 -4.30 -21.41
CA GLU A 96 -1.56 -5.43 -21.74
C GLU A 96 -1.06 -6.13 -20.47
N ASP A 97 -0.82 -5.39 -19.41
CA ASP A 97 -0.34 -5.88 -18.12
C ASP A 97 -1.35 -6.86 -17.46
N PHE A 98 -2.65 -6.67 -17.67
CA PHE A 98 -3.68 -7.56 -17.15
C PHE A 98 -3.58 -8.98 -17.73
N ILE A 99 -3.13 -9.10 -18.96
CA ILE A 99 -2.91 -10.39 -19.64
C ILE A 99 -1.52 -10.95 -19.28
N GLU A 100 -0.50 -10.09 -19.27
CA GLU A 100 0.89 -10.49 -19.01
C GLU A 100 1.06 -11.16 -17.64
N GLY A 101 0.42 -10.65 -16.59
CA GLY A 101 0.54 -11.19 -15.23
C GLY A 101 0.21 -12.69 -15.15
N PRO A 102 -1.02 -13.11 -15.49
CA PRO A 102 -1.40 -14.53 -15.51
C PRO A 102 -0.55 -15.39 -16.45
N VAL A 103 -0.18 -14.87 -17.61
CA VAL A 103 0.66 -15.60 -18.59
C VAL A 103 2.06 -15.86 -18.02
N ALA A 104 2.71 -14.82 -17.50
CA ALA A 104 4.03 -14.95 -16.89
C ALA A 104 4.02 -15.92 -15.69
N PHE A 105 2.96 -15.86 -14.88
CA PHE A 105 2.78 -16.80 -13.77
C PHE A 105 2.64 -18.25 -14.22
N ALA A 106 1.82 -18.50 -15.24
CA ALA A 106 1.63 -19.85 -15.81
C ALA A 106 2.92 -20.40 -16.43
N GLU A 107 3.69 -19.54 -17.09
CA GLU A 107 4.97 -19.87 -17.72
C GLU A 107 6.15 -19.90 -16.73
N LYS A 108 5.94 -19.56 -15.46
CA LYS A 108 6.97 -19.48 -14.41
C LYS A 108 8.15 -18.57 -14.77
N ARG A 109 7.88 -17.47 -15.45
CA ARG A 109 8.85 -16.45 -15.80
C ARG A 109 8.53 -15.11 -15.13
N LEU A 110 9.49 -14.20 -15.13
CA LEU A 110 9.24 -12.82 -14.71
C LEU A 110 8.35 -12.11 -15.73
N PRO A 111 7.38 -11.31 -15.27
CA PRO A 111 6.52 -10.52 -16.14
C PRO A 111 7.29 -9.37 -16.80
N ASN A 112 6.85 -8.98 -17.99
CA ASN A 112 7.38 -7.84 -18.72
C ASN A 112 6.32 -6.74 -18.81
N TRP A 113 6.22 -5.97 -17.75
CA TRP A 113 5.21 -4.91 -17.62
C TRP A 113 5.40 -3.80 -18.65
N LYS A 114 4.32 -3.38 -19.30
CA LYS A 114 4.28 -2.29 -20.28
C LYS A 114 3.70 -1.00 -19.70
N GLY A 115 2.92 -1.10 -18.64
CA GLY A 115 2.27 0.04 -17.99
C GLY A 115 1.15 0.67 -18.81
N LYS A 116 0.59 -0.06 -19.74
CA LYS A 116 -0.48 0.37 -20.66
C LYS A 116 -1.41 -0.78 -21.00
#